data_dfb0430ebb691c7e738c216bfed6086d
#
_entry.id   dfb0430ebb691c7e738c216bfed6086d
#
_cell.length_a   1.000
_cell.length_b   1.000
_cell.length_c   1.000
_cell.angle_alpha   90.00
_cell.angle_beta   90.00
_cell.angle_gamma   90.00
#
_symmetry.space_group_name_H-M   'P 1'
#
loop_
_entity.id
_entity.type
_entity.pdbx_description
1 polymer ?
#
loop_
_entity_poly.entity_id
_entity_poly.type
_entity_poly.pdbx_seq_one_letter_code
_entity_poly.pdbx_strand_id
1 'polypeptide(L)'
;MIDENLMKFIEDYPKLVKSLISHNLFNFNLRKRLKSFSKILQSSDFSLEQSNDIFTEYFDATVCLRTNYLNATCPIEININKLRKKVINKPTVNIVTEQLYNLVLDSTKNEYDPLFNPNINDEPVLLLHDKIFDYQIIDGNHRTIRNYQCNNYYTGAVMLNTFDILDCIDNNIYKEIVNLFVDIYDIL
;
A
#
# COMPACT_ATOMS: atom_id res chain seq x y z
N MET A 1 15.70 -3.56 12.45
CA MET A 1 15.61 -2.09 12.64
C MET A 1 14.14 -1.76 12.53
N ILE A 2 13.54 -1.05 13.47
CA ILE A 2 12.13 -0.66 13.37
C ILE A 2 12.06 0.46 12.34
N ASP A 3 11.11 0.38 11.39
CA ASP A 3 10.89 1.39 10.37
C ASP A 3 10.54 2.74 11.03
N GLU A 4 11.27 3.81 10.71
CA GLU A 4 11.08 5.15 11.24
C GLU A 4 9.65 5.66 10.98
N ASN A 5 9.05 5.30 9.86
CA ASN A 5 7.69 5.68 9.50
C ASN A 5 6.64 4.96 10.36
N LEU A 6 6.88 3.68 10.67
CA LEU A 6 6.03 2.95 11.61
C LEU A 6 6.12 3.57 13.01
N MET A 7 7.32 3.93 13.46
CA MET A 7 7.51 4.62 14.75
C MET A 7 6.76 5.95 14.78
N LYS A 8 6.87 6.75 13.73
CA LYS A 8 6.11 8.00 13.62
C LYS A 8 4.59 7.79 13.67
N PHE A 9 4.08 6.76 12.98
CA PHE A 9 2.66 6.42 13.05
C PHE A 9 2.25 6.04 14.48
N ILE A 10 3.06 5.24 15.18
CA ILE A 10 2.83 4.84 16.57
C ILE A 10 2.79 6.06 17.51
N GLU A 11 3.72 7.01 17.35
CA GLU A 11 3.76 8.26 18.10
C GLU A 11 2.53 9.14 17.85
N ASP A 12 2.02 9.16 16.63
CA ASP A 12 0.84 9.94 16.25
C ASP A 12 -0.49 9.23 16.55
N TYR A 13 -0.48 7.92 16.81
CA TYR A 13 -1.67 7.12 17.10
C TYR A 13 -2.56 7.69 18.22
N PRO A 14 -2.02 8.18 19.39
CA PRO A 14 -2.85 8.81 20.41
C PRO A 14 -3.60 10.06 19.92
N LYS A 15 -3.00 10.83 18.98
CA LYS A 15 -3.64 11.99 18.37
C LYS A 15 -4.79 11.56 17.45
N LEU A 16 -4.59 10.48 16.68
CA LEU A 16 -5.63 9.87 15.86
C LEU A 16 -6.83 9.44 16.70
N VAL A 17 -6.59 8.70 17.79
CA VAL A 17 -7.64 8.27 18.73
C VAL A 17 -8.38 9.45 19.32
N LYS A 18 -7.66 10.48 19.79
CA LYS A 18 -8.26 11.69 20.34
C LYS A 18 -9.14 12.41 19.32
N SER A 19 -8.71 12.49 18.06
CA SER A 19 -9.48 13.11 17.00
C SER A 19 -10.76 12.33 16.71
N LEU A 20 -10.70 11.00 16.63
CA LEU A 20 -11.89 10.14 16.48
C LEU A 20 -12.90 10.38 17.62
N ILE A 21 -12.43 10.50 18.87
CA ILE A 21 -13.28 10.78 20.03
C ILE A 21 -13.93 12.15 19.92
N SER A 22 -13.15 13.19 19.62
CA SER A 22 -13.64 14.57 19.58
C SER A 22 -14.70 14.81 18.51
N HIS A 23 -14.67 14.04 17.43
CA HIS A 23 -15.66 14.10 16.33
C HIS A 23 -16.77 13.06 16.43
N ASN A 24 -16.83 12.34 17.55
CA ASN A 24 -17.84 11.31 17.83
C ASN A 24 -17.90 10.19 16.76
N LEU A 25 -16.75 9.89 16.14
CA LEU A 25 -16.59 8.89 15.09
C LEU A 25 -16.29 7.52 15.69
N PHE A 26 -17.30 6.97 16.43
CA PHE A 26 -17.15 5.69 17.10
C PHE A 26 -18.35 4.78 16.87
N ASN A 27 -18.06 3.55 16.40
CA ASN A 27 -19.00 2.43 16.55
C ASN A 27 -18.36 1.34 17.44
N PHE A 28 -19.11 0.29 17.73
CA PHE A 28 -18.66 -0.82 18.56
C PHE A 28 -17.43 -1.53 17.96
N ASN A 29 -17.41 -1.75 16.65
CA ASN A 29 -16.35 -2.45 15.95
C ASN A 29 -15.04 -1.66 16.00
N LEU A 30 -15.08 -0.35 15.71
CA LEU A 30 -13.91 0.51 15.78
C LEU A 30 -13.34 0.57 17.20
N ARG A 31 -14.19 0.67 18.24
CA ARG A 31 -13.72 0.63 19.65
C ARG A 31 -12.96 -0.66 19.95
N LYS A 32 -13.48 -1.79 19.50
CA LYS A 32 -12.83 -3.10 19.68
C LYS A 32 -11.49 -3.15 18.95
N ARG A 33 -11.45 -2.66 17.71
CA ARG A 33 -10.21 -2.57 16.89
C ARG A 33 -9.16 -1.69 17.56
N LEU A 34 -9.51 -0.47 17.95
CA LEU A 34 -8.61 0.45 18.65
C LEU A 34 -8.03 -0.14 19.93
N LYS A 35 -8.87 -0.85 20.72
CA LYS A 35 -8.41 -1.53 21.94
C LYS A 35 -7.46 -2.68 21.62
N SER A 36 -7.73 -3.46 20.60
CA SER A 36 -6.85 -4.54 20.13
C SER A 36 -5.51 -3.98 19.66
N PHE A 37 -5.54 -2.95 18.81
CA PHE A 37 -4.34 -2.31 18.29
C PHE A 37 -3.49 -1.68 19.40
N SER A 38 -4.11 -0.97 20.38
CA SER A 38 -3.40 -0.44 21.54
C SER A 38 -2.69 -1.54 22.36
N LYS A 39 -3.27 -2.74 22.46
CA LYS A 39 -2.60 -3.86 23.14
C LYS A 39 -1.40 -4.38 22.36
N ILE A 40 -1.50 -4.46 21.02
CA ILE A 40 -0.38 -4.85 20.14
C ILE A 40 0.76 -3.85 20.32
N LEU A 41 0.48 -2.54 20.33
CA LEU A 41 1.48 -1.50 20.54
C LEU A 41 2.16 -1.59 21.90
N GLN A 42 1.47 -2.08 22.94
CA GLN A 42 2.01 -2.23 24.29
C GLN A 42 2.82 -3.52 24.49
N SER A 43 2.60 -4.53 23.66
CA SER A 43 3.25 -5.84 23.82
C SER A 43 4.74 -5.84 23.43
N SER A 44 5.27 -4.72 22.94
CA SER A 44 6.69 -4.47 22.60
C SER A 44 7.37 -5.51 21.69
N ASP A 45 6.62 -6.44 21.14
CA ASP A 45 7.13 -7.43 20.21
C ASP A 45 7.04 -6.88 18.76
N PHE A 46 7.73 -5.74 18.56
CA PHE A 46 7.93 -5.14 17.23
C PHE A 46 9.02 -5.86 16.44
N SER A 47 9.28 -7.13 16.73
CA SER A 47 10.16 -7.93 15.88
C SER A 47 9.48 -8.03 14.51
N LEU A 48 9.99 -7.25 13.57
CA LEU A 48 9.76 -7.48 12.16
C LEU A 48 10.29 -8.89 11.90
N GLU A 49 9.42 -9.88 11.83
CA GLU A 49 9.73 -11.13 11.15
C GLU A 49 9.92 -10.78 9.67
N GLN A 50 11.04 -10.13 9.37
CA GLN A 50 11.54 -10.12 8.01
C GLN A 50 11.82 -11.57 7.69
N SER A 51 11.11 -12.12 6.72
CA SER A 51 11.53 -13.40 6.15
C SER A 51 12.98 -13.18 5.69
N ASN A 52 13.93 -13.93 6.28
CA ASN A 52 15.33 -13.91 5.88
C ASN A 52 15.55 -14.51 4.47
N ASP A 53 14.47 -14.58 3.68
CA ASP A 53 14.54 -15.03 2.30
C ASP A 53 15.04 -13.88 1.43
N ILE A 54 16.32 -13.95 1.09
CA ILE A 54 17.05 -12.98 0.25
C ILE A 54 16.36 -12.75 -1.11
N PHE A 55 15.46 -13.65 -1.52
CA PHE A 55 14.73 -13.60 -2.80
C PHE A 55 13.33 -13.01 -2.70
N THR A 56 12.89 -12.59 -1.53
CA THR A 56 11.56 -11.98 -1.37
C THR A 56 11.60 -10.52 -1.76
N GLU A 57 10.84 -10.15 -2.79
CA GLU A 57 10.66 -8.78 -3.25
C GLU A 57 9.50 -8.14 -2.49
N TYR A 58 9.73 -6.96 -1.89
CA TYR A 58 8.73 -6.16 -1.21
C TYR A 58 8.53 -4.82 -1.91
N PHE A 59 7.32 -4.30 -1.82
CA PHE A 59 6.95 -2.95 -2.27
C PHE A 59 6.42 -2.14 -1.09
N ASP A 60 6.94 -0.94 -0.93
CA ASP A 60 6.48 0.02 0.08
C ASP A 60 5.26 0.79 -0.45
N ALA A 61 4.08 0.36 -0.05
CA ALA A 61 2.84 1.09 -0.32
C ALA A 61 2.52 2.05 0.82
N THR A 62 1.81 3.14 0.51
CA THR A 62 1.35 4.08 1.53
C THR A 62 -0.16 3.99 1.68
N VAL A 63 -0.62 3.62 2.87
CA VAL A 63 -2.03 3.77 3.25
C VAL A 63 -2.28 5.19 3.72
N CYS A 64 -3.41 5.74 3.30
CA CYS A 64 -3.81 7.12 3.58
C CYS A 64 -5.19 7.16 4.23
N LEU A 65 -5.31 7.91 5.30
CA LEU A 65 -6.59 8.30 5.88
C LEU A 65 -6.72 9.81 5.72
N ARG A 66 -7.50 10.25 4.73
CA ARG A 66 -7.72 11.67 4.43
C ARG A 66 -9.19 11.99 4.53
N THR A 67 -9.55 12.72 5.56
CA THR A 67 -10.92 13.18 5.81
C THR A 67 -10.90 14.65 6.21
N ASN A 68 -12.06 15.26 6.35
CA ASN A 68 -12.16 16.63 6.85
C ASN A 68 -11.62 16.80 8.28
N TYR A 69 -11.48 15.70 9.03
CA TYR A 69 -11.14 15.71 10.45
C TYR A 69 -9.83 14.99 10.76
N LEU A 70 -9.37 14.12 9.86
CA LEU A 70 -8.24 13.23 10.08
C LEU A 70 -7.35 13.20 8.84
N ASN A 71 -6.06 13.33 9.09
CA ASN A 71 -5.05 13.09 8.08
C ASN A 71 -3.95 12.24 8.70
N ALA A 72 -3.84 11.00 8.25
CA ALA A 72 -2.81 10.07 8.68
C ALA A 72 -2.32 9.25 7.50
N THR A 73 -1.04 8.96 7.46
CA THR A 73 -0.41 8.10 6.46
C THR A 73 0.49 7.11 7.16
N CYS A 74 0.58 5.90 6.63
CA CYS A 74 1.53 4.91 7.09
C CYS A 74 2.05 4.10 5.89
N PRO A 75 3.37 3.97 5.70
CA PRO A 75 3.91 3.03 4.75
C PRO A 75 3.70 1.60 5.28
N ILE A 76 3.47 0.68 4.35
CA ILE A 76 3.32 -0.74 4.61
C ILE A 76 4.10 -1.53 3.56
N GLU A 77 4.63 -2.67 3.92
CA GLU A 77 5.34 -3.57 3.01
C GLU A 77 4.41 -4.63 2.44
N ILE A 78 4.37 -4.75 1.12
CA ILE A 78 3.60 -5.76 0.38
C ILE A 78 4.56 -6.75 -0.27
N ASN A 79 4.40 -8.03 0.00
CA ASN A 79 5.15 -9.11 -0.61
C ASN A 79 4.72 -9.32 -2.07
N ILE A 80 5.55 -8.90 -3.00
CA ILE A 80 5.26 -8.92 -4.45
C ILE A 80 5.15 -10.36 -4.96
N ASN A 81 5.96 -11.28 -4.45
CA ASN A 81 5.95 -12.67 -4.90
C ASN A 81 4.62 -13.37 -4.54
N LYS A 82 4.03 -13.04 -3.37
CA LYS A 82 2.69 -13.52 -3.00
C LYS A 82 1.62 -12.88 -3.87
N LEU A 83 1.74 -11.57 -4.11
CA LEU A 83 0.77 -10.80 -4.87
C LEU A 83 0.70 -11.27 -6.33
N ARG A 84 1.83 -11.46 -7.02
CA ARG A 84 1.87 -11.97 -8.40
C ARG A 84 1.14 -13.31 -8.53
N LYS A 85 1.33 -14.24 -7.57
CA LYS A 85 0.62 -15.53 -7.55
C LYS A 85 -0.90 -15.37 -7.38
N LYS A 86 -1.32 -14.43 -6.56
CA LYS A 86 -2.74 -14.19 -6.26
C LYS A 86 -3.50 -13.58 -7.43
N VAL A 87 -2.83 -12.75 -8.22
CA VAL A 87 -3.49 -11.97 -9.30
C VAL A 87 -3.46 -12.63 -10.67
N ILE A 88 -2.86 -13.80 -10.80
CA ILE A 88 -2.63 -14.48 -12.09
C ILE A 88 -3.90 -14.67 -12.93
N ASN A 89 -5.06 -14.78 -12.31
CA ASN A 89 -6.36 -14.97 -12.95
C ASN A 89 -7.25 -13.71 -12.90
N LYS A 90 -6.73 -12.56 -12.47
CA LYS A 90 -7.51 -11.33 -12.44
C LYS A 90 -7.63 -10.73 -13.84
N PRO A 91 -8.76 -10.10 -14.16
CA PRO A 91 -8.95 -9.44 -15.44
C PRO A 91 -7.97 -8.28 -15.60
N THR A 92 -7.43 -8.16 -16.81
CA THR A 92 -6.61 -7.02 -17.22
C THR A 92 -7.49 -5.96 -17.85
N VAL A 93 -7.28 -4.71 -17.50
CA VAL A 93 -7.90 -3.53 -18.10
C VAL A 93 -6.84 -2.72 -18.84
N ASN A 94 -7.25 -2.00 -19.88
CA ASN A 94 -6.36 -1.09 -20.61
C ASN A 94 -6.44 0.31 -19.99
N ILE A 95 -5.31 0.84 -19.56
CA ILE A 95 -5.18 2.20 -19.02
C ILE A 95 -4.35 3.04 -19.98
N VAL A 96 -4.66 4.32 -20.12
CA VAL A 96 -3.87 5.25 -20.91
C VAL A 96 -2.45 5.30 -20.34
N THR A 97 -1.47 4.97 -21.21
CA THR A 97 -0.07 4.81 -20.79
C THR A 97 0.51 6.07 -20.16
N GLU A 98 0.13 7.25 -20.67
CA GLU A 98 0.57 8.54 -20.11
C GLU A 98 0.11 8.72 -18.66
N GLN A 99 -1.09 8.26 -18.29
CA GLN A 99 -1.57 8.34 -16.91
C GLN A 99 -0.72 7.49 -15.97
N LEU A 100 -0.39 6.25 -16.38
CA LEU A 100 0.49 5.38 -15.60
C LEU A 100 1.91 5.95 -15.53
N TYR A 101 2.41 6.51 -16.63
CA TYR A 101 3.74 7.12 -16.67
C TYR A 101 3.87 8.30 -15.69
N ASN A 102 2.85 9.13 -15.58
CA ASN A 102 2.82 10.22 -14.61
C ASN A 102 2.87 9.68 -13.16
N LEU A 103 2.18 8.56 -12.85
CA LEU A 103 2.29 7.92 -11.53
C LEU A 103 3.72 7.43 -11.25
N VAL A 104 4.42 6.88 -12.27
CA VAL A 104 5.82 6.48 -12.12
C VAL A 104 6.70 7.69 -11.81
N LEU A 105 6.54 8.78 -12.55
CA LEU A 105 7.31 10.01 -12.33
C LEU A 105 7.12 10.58 -10.93
N ASP A 106 5.88 10.54 -10.41
CA ASP A 106 5.57 11.03 -9.07
C ASP A 106 6.18 10.16 -7.96
N SER A 107 6.28 8.85 -8.20
CA SER A 107 6.78 7.88 -7.22
C SER A 107 8.32 7.75 -7.20
N THR A 108 8.97 7.94 -8.34
CA THR A 108 10.40 7.60 -8.54
C THR A 108 11.33 8.81 -8.56
N LYS A 109 11.05 9.87 -7.83
CA LYS A 109 11.79 11.15 -7.88
C LYS A 109 13.32 11.04 -7.86
N ASN A 110 13.92 9.90 -7.48
CA ASN A 110 15.36 9.78 -7.34
C ASN A 110 15.99 8.43 -7.75
N GLU A 111 15.25 7.43 -8.25
CA GLU A 111 15.80 6.07 -8.38
C GLU A 111 15.67 5.45 -9.78
N TYR A 112 15.22 6.21 -10.76
CA TYR A 112 15.04 5.65 -12.10
C TYR A 112 16.36 5.65 -12.87
N ASP A 113 16.91 4.46 -13.18
CA ASP A 113 17.99 4.28 -14.15
C ASP A 113 17.37 4.01 -15.55
N PRO A 114 17.44 5.00 -16.48
CA PRO A 114 16.91 4.84 -17.83
C PRO A 114 17.67 3.79 -18.65
N LEU A 115 18.87 3.37 -18.21
CA LEU A 115 19.68 2.37 -18.87
C LEU A 115 19.39 0.94 -18.40
N PHE A 116 18.61 0.80 -17.34
CA PHE A 116 18.19 -0.51 -16.87
C PHE A 116 17.22 -1.12 -17.88
N ASN A 117 17.72 -2.09 -18.65
CA ASN A 117 16.92 -2.85 -19.63
C ASN A 117 16.72 -4.29 -19.10
N PRO A 118 15.78 -4.51 -18.19
CA PRO A 118 15.42 -5.85 -17.79
C PRO A 118 14.80 -6.59 -18.97
N ASN A 119 14.84 -7.92 -18.96
CA ASN A 119 14.00 -8.75 -19.81
C ASN A 119 12.54 -8.47 -19.44
N ILE A 120 11.97 -7.45 -20.04
CA ILE A 120 10.64 -6.95 -19.72
C ILE A 120 9.65 -7.90 -20.37
N ASN A 121 8.95 -8.67 -19.52
CA ASN A 121 7.84 -9.50 -19.96
C ASN A 121 6.61 -8.62 -20.29
N ASP A 122 5.62 -9.21 -20.98
CA ASP A 122 4.37 -8.54 -21.34
C ASP A 122 3.27 -8.71 -20.25
N GLU A 123 3.67 -9.03 -19.02
CA GLU A 123 2.73 -9.10 -17.89
C GLU A 123 2.08 -7.74 -17.63
N PRO A 124 0.83 -7.73 -17.17
CA PRO A 124 0.16 -6.47 -16.85
C PRO A 124 0.84 -5.75 -15.67
N VAL A 125 0.71 -4.43 -15.64
CA VAL A 125 1.09 -3.59 -14.51
C VAL A 125 0.16 -3.89 -13.33
N LEU A 126 0.68 -3.96 -12.11
CA LEU A 126 -0.13 -4.08 -10.89
C LEU A 126 -0.40 -2.69 -10.32
N LEU A 127 -1.65 -2.25 -10.35
CA LEU A 127 -2.07 -0.92 -9.91
C LEU A 127 -3.01 -1.03 -8.71
N LEU A 128 -2.55 -0.55 -7.56
CA LEU A 128 -3.33 -0.49 -6.32
C LEU A 128 -4.07 0.85 -6.24
N HIS A 129 -5.38 0.79 -6.00
CA HIS A 129 -6.20 1.95 -5.72
C HIS A 129 -7.50 1.55 -5.02
N ASP A 130 -7.81 2.21 -3.91
CA ASP A 130 -9.14 2.24 -3.30
C ASP A 130 -9.25 3.40 -2.29
N LYS A 131 -10.26 3.35 -1.41
CA LYS A 131 -10.55 4.42 -0.45
C LYS A 131 -9.41 4.77 0.52
N ILE A 132 -8.47 3.83 0.78
CA ILE A 132 -7.32 4.03 1.68
C ILE A 132 -5.98 4.03 0.94
N PHE A 133 -5.98 3.81 -0.36
CA PHE A 133 -4.79 3.85 -1.22
C PHE A 133 -5.01 4.83 -2.37
N ASP A 134 -4.14 5.82 -2.47
CA ASP A 134 -4.01 6.58 -3.71
C ASP A 134 -3.51 5.64 -4.81
N TYR A 135 -3.60 6.04 -6.08
CA TYR A 135 -3.06 5.27 -7.19
C TYR A 135 -1.56 5.02 -7.01
N GLN A 136 -1.18 3.74 -6.91
CA GLN A 136 0.21 3.31 -6.72
C GLN A 136 0.51 2.12 -7.64
N ILE A 137 1.56 2.23 -8.45
CA ILE A 137 2.05 1.10 -9.26
C ILE A 137 2.91 0.23 -8.35
N ILE A 138 2.38 -0.95 -7.99
CA ILE A 138 3.05 -1.94 -7.13
C ILE A 138 4.13 -2.71 -7.90
N ASP A 139 3.86 -3.00 -9.18
CA ASP A 139 4.78 -3.69 -10.07
C ASP A 139 4.55 -3.24 -11.51
N GLY A 140 5.63 -3.08 -12.26
CA GLY A 140 5.58 -2.76 -13.67
C GLY A 140 5.99 -1.34 -14.03
N ASN A 141 6.71 -0.61 -13.16
CA ASN A 141 7.24 0.73 -13.48
C ASN A 141 8.05 0.73 -14.78
N HIS A 142 8.99 -0.20 -14.97
CA HIS A 142 9.81 -0.28 -16.17
C HIS A 142 8.98 -0.62 -17.43
N ARG A 143 7.95 -1.47 -17.28
CA ARG A 143 7.00 -1.76 -18.39
C ARG A 143 6.23 -0.52 -18.81
N THR A 144 5.75 0.25 -17.84
CA THR A 144 5.07 1.52 -18.08
C THR A 144 5.95 2.49 -18.85
N ILE A 145 7.19 2.67 -18.41
CA ILE A 145 8.15 3.57 -19.07
C ILE A 145 8.45 3.11 -20.49
N ARG A 146 8.73 1.80 -20.69
CA ARG A 146 8.94 1.24 -22.04
C ARG A 146 7.75 1.51 -22.94
N ASN A 147 6.53 1.24 -22.47
CA ASN A 147 5.33 1.44 -23.26
C ASN A 147 5.13 2.91 -23.64
N TYR A 148 5.43 3.83 -22.72
CA TYR A 148 5.42 5.26 -23.00
C TYR A 148 6.45 5.67 -24.07
N GLN A 149 7.70 5.19 -23.96
CA GLN A 149 8.77 5.45 -24.92
C GLN A 149 8.48 4.88 -26.30
N CYS A 150 7.78 3.73 -26.37
CA CYS A 150 7.34 3.11 -27.62
C CYS A 150 6.06 3.75 -28.18
N ASN A 151 5.53 4.82 -27.60
CA ASN A 151 4.28 5.47 -27.99
C ASN A 151 3.06 4.53 -27.97
N ASN A 152 3.07 3.52 -27.11
CA ASN A 152 1.91 2.67 -26.88
C ASN A 152 0.84 3.47 -26.15
N TYR A 153 -0.32 3.65 -26.78
CA TYR A 153 -1.40 4.47 -26.19
C TYR A 153 -2.00 3.83 -24.95
N TYR A 154 -2.06 2.49 -24.90
CA TYR A 154 -2.59 1.75 -23.75
C TYR A 154 -1.56 0.80 -23.17
N THR A 155 -1.62 0.64 -21.86
CA THR A 155 -0.88 -0.37 -21.08
C THR A 155 -1.88 -1.24 -20.32
N GLY A 156 -1.71 -2.56 -20.42
CA GLY A 156 -2.52 -3.52 -19.66
C GLY A 156 -2.18 -3.43 -18.15
N ALA A 157 -3.22 -3.34 -17.31
CA ALA A 157 -3.07 -3.28 -15.87
C ALA A 157 -4.07 -4.20 -15.14
N VAL A 158 -3.68 -4.77 -14.02
CA VAL A 158 -4.58 -5.41 -13.06
C VAL A 158 -4.86 -4.43 -11.95
N MET A 159 -6.16 -4.10 -11.77
CA MET A 159 -6.60 -3.24 -10.68
C MET A 159 -6.67 -4.04 -9.38
N LEU A 160 -6.04 -3.50 -8.34
CA LEU A 160 -5.97 -4.08 -7.00
C LEU A 160 -6.67 -3.18 -5.99
N ASN A 161 -7.19 -3.80 -4.94
CA ASN A 161 -7.76 -3.11 -3.79
C ASN A 161 -7.21 -3.69 -2.48
N THR A 162 -7.65 -3.16 -1.35
CA THR A 162 -7.24 -3.60 -0.01
C THR A 162 -7.37 -5.10 0.19
N PHE A 163 -8.48 -5.73 -0.25
CA PHE A 163 -8.70 -7.17 -0.05
C PHE A 163 -7.71 -8.03 -0.84
N ASP A 164 -7.20 -7.51 -1.95
CA ASP A 164 -6.23 -8.23 -2.76
C ASP A 164 -4.85 -8.31 -2.09
N ILE A 165 -4.49 -7.28 -1.34
CA ILE A 165 -3.14 -7.15 -0.76
C ILE A 165 -3.04 -7.64 0.69
N LEU A 166 -4.14 -7.70 1.46
CA LEU A 166 -4.12 -8.03 2.89
C LEU A 166 -3.34 -9.32 3.20
N ASP A 167 -3.53 -10.39 2.41
CA ASP A 167 -2.82 -11.65 2.61
C ASP A 167 -1.35 -11.60 2.13
N CYS A 168 -0.99 -10.55 1.40
CA CYS A 168 0.35 -10.32 0.88
C CYS A 168 1.19 -9.42 1.80
N ILE A 169 0.62 -8.91 2.89
CA ILE A 169 1.33 -8.19 3.93
C ILE A 169 1.81 -9.20 4.96
N ASP A 170 3.11 -9.37 5.14
CA ASP A 170 3.66 -10.37 6.06
C ASP A 170 3.63 -9.87 7.51
N ASN A 171 3.84 -8.59 7.71
CA ASN A 171 3.85 -7.98 9.04
C ASN A 171 2.43 -7.78 9.59
N ASN A 172 2.15 -8.39 10.74
CA ASN A 172 0.85 -8.32 11.40
C ASN A 172 0.47 -6.88 11.85
N ILE A 173 1.45 -6.04 12.20
CA ILE A 173 1.18 -4.65 12.58
C ILE A 173 0.68 -3.87 11.38
N TYR A 174 1.31 -4.03 10.22
CA TYR A 174 0.85 -3.39 8.98
C TYR A 174 -0.55 -3.86 8.57
N LYS A 175 -0.86 -5.17 8.73
CA LYS A 175 -2.23 -5.67 8.51
C LYS A 175 -3.25 -4.98 9.42
N GLU A 176 -2.93 -4.83 10.69
CA GLU A 176 -3.82 -4.18 11.65
C GLU A 176 -3.98 -2.68 11.36
N ILE A 177 -2.95 -1.99 10.88
CA ILE A 177 -3.04 -0.59 10.43
C ILE A 177 -3.99 -0.47 9.23
N VAL A 178 -3.84 -1.32 8.22
CA VAL A 178 -4.73 -1.36 7.05
C VAL A 178 -6.18 -1.60 7.49
N ASN A 179 -6.42 -2.61 8.32
CA ASN A 179 -7.75 -2.91 8.84
C ASN A 179 -8.33 -1.74 9.65
N LEU A 180 -7.50 -1.06 10.46
CA LEU A 180 -7.93 0.10 11.24
C LEU A 180 -8.38 1.25 10.31
N PHE A 181 -7.64 1.50 9.23
CA PHE A 181 -7.99 2.56 8.28
C PHE A 181 -9.28 2.23 7.54
N VAL A 182 -9.47 0.96 7.13
CA VAL A 182 -10.74 0.49 6.54
C VAL A 182 -11.90 0.72 7.52
N ASP A 183 -11.77 0.28 8.77
CA ASP A 183 -12.83 0.42 9.78
C ASP A 183 -13.17 1.90 10.05
N ILE A 184 -12.19 2.81 9.98
CA ILE A 184 -12.43 4.25 10.13
C ILE A 184 -13.19 4.79 8.91
N TYR A 185 -12.77 4.44 7.69
CA TYR A 185 -13.47 4.88 6.47
C TYR A 185 -14.91 4.36 6.37
N ASP A 186 -15.19 3.19 6.92
CA ASP A 186 -16.56 2.62 6.91
C ASP A 186 -17.54 3.35 7.84
N ILE A 187 -17.03 4.26 8.68
CA ILE A 187 -17.82 5.07 9.61
C ILE A 187 -18.01 6.50 9.13
N LEU A 188 -17.14 6.96 8.24
CA LEU A 188 -17.15 8.30 7.68
C LEU A 188 -18.09 8.43 6.52
#